data_4dd2a234ff49a539f39c9ea66604f262
#
_entry.id   4dd2a234ff49a539f39c9ea66604f262
#
_cell.length_a   1.000
_cell.length_b   1.000
_cell.length_c   1.000
_cell.angle_alpha   90.00
_cell.angle_beta   90.00
_cell.angle_gamma   90.00
#
_symmetry.space_group_name_H-M   'P 1'
#
loop_
_entity.id
_entity.type
_entity.pdbx_description
1 polymer ?
#
loop_
_entity_poly.entity_id
_entity_poly.type
_entity_poly.pdbx_seq_one_letter_code
_entity_poly.pdbx_strand_id
1 'polypeptide(L)'
;QRQMCIRDRLKENQQALLFQYHKAKGLQEEQHKLLETLPRRKISFRHHEVPAEGYGIQKVEFKLHKLSLDRKSLYSLNWKFGKKSSWLQKGITLEQLQSLEKEWIAKAEQNQWIIPKARFGLFPAQANGDEVIFYESESRDKELGRFDFDLCVGKGRKDKFSIGQYFHSVESGQIDAIGLQITTAGAGVEEGIKSLKEQNESESSLYLQGLSDRVAEDMAEYIHQLLRTRAGFKKENRGQRYSPGYPALTNLKGNHIIWNALGAEDLGVTLTVANEFFPPSTTAAVICFHKDAGYN
;
A
#
# COMPACT_ATOMS: atom_id res chain seq x y z
N GLN A 1 -35.67 30.54 6.65
CA GLN A 1 -34.63 30.29 7.69
C GLN A 1 -33.82 29.00 7.43
N ARG A 2 -34.44 27.83 7.12
CA ARG A 2 -33.68 26.57 6.83
C ARG A 2 -32.79 26.66 5.58
N GLN A 3 -33.21 27.32 4.52
CA GLN A 3 -32.39 27.46 3.30
C GLN A 3 -31.19 28.40 3.51
N MET A 4 -31.29 29.41 4.35
CA MET A 4 -30.20 30.30 4.72
C MET A 4 -29.11 29.55 5.49
N CYS A 5 -29.48 28.70 6.45
CA CYS A 5 -28.55 27.87 7.25
C CYS A 5 -27.77 26.84 6.40
N ILE A 6 -28.36 26.23 5.36
CA ILE A 6 -27.69 25.33 4.44
C ILE A 6 -26.68 26.08 3.57
N ARG A 7 -27.03 27.26 3.09
CA ARG A 7 -26.15 28.10 2.25
C ARG A 7 -24.94 28.61 3.03
N ASP A 8 -25.11 28.94 4.30
CA ASP A 8 -24.02 29.39 5.16
C ASP A 8 -23.05 28.22 5.50
N ARG A 9 -23.57 27.02 5.82
CA ARG A 9 -22.75 25.81 5.98
C ARG A 9 -21.96 25.41 4.73
N LEU A 10 -22.56 25.56 3.56
CA LEU A 10 -21.85 25.29 2.31
C LEU A 10 -20.70 26.27 2.08
N LYS A 11 -20.89 27.56 2.41
CA LYS A 11 -19.81 28.56 2.34
C LYS A 11 -18.71 28.31 3.35
N GLU A 12 -19.03 27.96 4.59
CA GLU A 12 -18.05 27.59 5.62
C GLU A 12 -17.23 26.36 5.21
N ASN A 13 -17.89 25.34 4.66
CA ASN A 13 -17.20 24.15 4.15
C ASN A 13 -16.28 24.46 2.96
N GLN A 14 -16.72 25.34 2.04
CA GLN A 14 -15.88 25.79 0.93
C GLN A 14 -14.67 26.59 1.41
N GLN A 15 -14.84 27.47 2.40
CA GLN A 15 -13.74 28.23 2.98
C GLN A 15 -12.75 27.32 3.71
N ALA A 16 -13.23 26.32 4.44
CA ALA A 16 -12.40 25.33 5.12
C ALA A 16 -11.58 24.50 4.11
N LEU A 17 -12.19 24.05 3.01
CA LEU A 17 -11.49 23.32 1.94
C LEU A 17 -10.44 24.20 1.23
N LEU A 18 -10.77 25.46 0.93
CA LEU A 18 -9.81 26.40 0.36
C LEU A 18 -8.61 26.66 1.30
N PHE A 19 -8.89 26.82 2.59
CA PHE A 19 -7.83 26.98 3.60
C PHE A 19 -6.90 25.74 3.66
N GLN A 20 -7.49 24.54 3.66
CA GLN A 20 -6.71 23.29 3.63
C GLN A 20 -5.89 23.16 2.34
N TYR A 21 -6.47 23.52 1.19
CA TYR A 21 -5.77 23.53 -0.09
C TYR A 21 -4.57 24.49 -0.09
N HIS A 22 -4.76 25.75 0.36
CA HIS A 22 -3.67 26.72 0.44
C HIS A 22 -2.57 26.31 1.43
N LYS A 23 -2.96 25.71 2.55
CA LYS A 23 -2.00 25.16 3.52
C LYS A 23 -1.21 24.00 2.92
N ALA A 24 -1.87 23.07 2.21
CA ALA A 24 -1.21 21.95 1.53
C ALA A 24 -0.25 22.45 0.45
N LYS A 25 -0.67 23.43 -0.36
CA LYS A 25 0.18 24.07 -1.39
C LYS A 25 1.41 24.75 -0.77
N GLY A 26 1.24 25.49 0.32
CA GLY A 26 2.37 26.12 1.02
C GLY A 26 3.37 25.10 1.57
N LEU A 27 2.90 23.95 2.09
CA LEU A 27 3.77 22.87 2.54
C LEU A 27 4.53 22.20 1.37
N GLN A 28 3.90 22.06 0.21
CA GLN A 28 4.55 21.54 -1.00
C GLN A 28 5.66 22.49 -1.50
N GLU A 29 5.40 23.81 -1.51
CA GLU A 29 6.39 24.81 -1.88
C GLU A 29 7.58 24.85 -0.92
N GLU A 30 7.33 24.73 0.40
CA GLU A 30 8.38 24.61 1.41
C GLU A 30 9.22 23.35 1.20
N GLN A 31 8.57 22.22 0.96
CA GLN A 31 9.25 20.96 0.68
C GLN A 31 10.09 21.03 -0.59
N HIS A 32 9.59 21.65 -1.64
CA HIS A 32 10.34 21.86 -2.88
C HIS A 32 11.61 22.68 -2.67
N LYS A 33 11.52 23.81 -1.95
CA LYS A 33 12.68 24.63 -1.58
C LYS A 33 13.72 23.84 -0.77
N LEU A 34 13.27 22.99 0.17
CA LEU A 34 14.18 22.12 0.91
C LEU A 34 14.88 21.11 0.00
N LEU A 35 14.15 20.51 -0.94
CA LEU A 35 14.73 19.57 -1.90
C LEU A 35 15.80 20.21 -2.79
N GLU A 36 15.69 21.51 -3.11
CA GLU A 36 16.72 22.22 -3.87
C GLU A 36 18.03 22.38 -3.09
N THR A 37 17.96 22.65 -1.80
CA THR A 37 19.10 23.04 -0.97
C THR A 37 19.77 21.88 -0.22
N LEU A 38 19.04 20.82 0.09
CA LEU A 38 19.56 19.70 0.87
C LEU A 38 20.55 18.84 0.08
N PRO A 39 21.64 18.36 0.73
CA PRO A 39 22.55 17.40 0.10
C PRO A 39 21.89 16.06 -0.10
N ARG A 40 22.30 15.32 -1.11
CA ARG A 40 21.87 13.93 -1.28
C ARG A 40 22.42 13.04 -0.17
N ARG A 41 21.57 12.11 0.31
CA ARG A 41 21.93 11.10 1.30
C ARG A 41 23.05 10.22 0.75
N LYS A 42 24.06 9.95 1.56
CA LYS A 42 25.08 8.95 1.25
C LYS A 42 24.57 7.56 1.67
N ILE A 43 24.49 6.66 0.71
CA ILE A 43 24.04 5.28 0.91
C ILE A 43 25.27 4.37 0.91
N SER A 44 25.33 3.44 1.87
CA SER A 44 26.35 2.39 1.88
C SER A 44 25.73 1.09 1.39
N PHE A 45 26.15 0.64 0.23
CA PHE A 45 25.71 -0.64 -0.31
C PHE A 45 26.33 -1.80 0.45
N ARG A 46 25.50 -2.83 0.68
CA ARG A 46 25.96 -4.18 0.96
C ARG A 46 25.33 -5.05 -0.11
N HIS A 47 26.17 -5.81 -0.78
CA HIS A 47 25.69 -6.77 -1.75
C HIS A 47 24.74 -7.76 -1.07
N HIS A 48 23.54 -7.91 -1.60
CA HIS A 48 22.59 -8.93 -1.21
C HIS A 48 22.48 -9.91 -2.38
N GLU A 49 23.03 -11.10 -2.17
CA GLU A 49 22.77 -12.20 -3.10
C GLU A 49 21.33 -12.65 -2.90
N VAL A 50 20.49 -12.39 -3.86
CA VAL A 50 19.18 -13.04 -3.93
C VAL A 50 19.40 -14.42 -4.51
N PRO A 51 19.00 -15.50 -3.84
CA PRO A 51 19.10 -16.84 -4.40
C PRO A 51 18.37 -16.89 -5.76
N ALA A 52 18.95 -17.54 -6.75
CA ALA A 52 18.40 -17.67 -8.10
C ALA A 52 16.95 -18.18 -8.10
N GLU A 53 16.61 -19.05 -7.15
CA GLU A 53 15.24 -19.55 -6.91
C GLU A 53 14.28 -18.47 -6.37
N GLY A 54 14.80 -17.31 -5.98
CA GLY A 54 14.01 -16.19 -5.44
C GLY A 54 13.29 -15.36 -6.49
N TYR A 55 13.77 -15.31 -7.73
CA TYR A 55 13.13 -14.57 -8.80
C TYR A 55 11.88 -15.29 -9.35
N GLY A 56 10.93 -14.50 -9.85
CA GLY A 56 9.72 -15.01 -10.48
C GLY A 56 8.45 -14.62 -9.74
N ILE A 57 7.32 -14.94 -10.36
CA ILE A 57 5.99 -14.53 -9.94
C ILE A 57 5.28 -15.68 -9.23
N GLN A 58 4.54 -15.37 -8.18
CA GLN A 58 3.67 -16.28 -7.45
C GLN A 58 2.27 -15.71 -7.30
N LYS A 59 1.29 -16.62 -7.23
CA LYS A 59 -0.11 -16.32 -6.91
C LYS A 59 -0.53 -17.14 -5.71
N VAL A 60 -1.24 -16.50 -4.81
CA VAL A 60 -1.77 -17.16 -3.60
C VAL A 60 -3.21 -16.70 -3.38
N GLU A 61 -4.06 -17.64 -3.01
CA GLU A 61 -5.40 -17.39 -2.48
C GLU A 61 -5.43 -17.83 -1.02
N PHE A 62 -5.94 -16.98 -0.15
CA PHE A 62 -6.00 -17.25 1.28
C PHE A 62 -7.42 -17.60 1.72
N LYS A 63 -7.53 -18.39 2.79
CA LYS A 63 -8.78 -18.52 3.54
C LYS A 63 -8.88 -17.38 4.54
N LEU A 64 -9.95 -16.60 4.48
CA LEU A 64 -10.13 -15.39 5.28
C LEU A 64 -9.97 -15.67 6.79
N HIS A 65 -10.60 -16.74 7.30
CA HIS A 65 -10.52 -17.15 8.72
C HIS A 65 -9.11 -17.58 9.18
N LYS A 66 -8.15 -17.78 8.25
CA LYS A 66 -6.76 -18.12 8.56
C LYS A 66 -5.82 -16.94 8.52
N LEU A 67 -6.30 -15.78 8.09
CA LEU A 67 -5.48 -14.57 8.10
C LEU A 67 -5.35 -14.03 9.53
N SER A 68 -4.13 -13.62 9.87
CA SER A 68 -3.85 -12.91 11.12
C SER A 68 -4.08 -11.43 10.91
N LEU A 69 -5.23 -10.92 11.35
CA LEU A 69 -5.59 -9.52 11.19
C LEU A 69 -5.02 -8.65 12.32
N ASP A 70 -4.55 -7.44 11.99
CA ASP A 70 -4.27 -6.40 12.99
C ASP A 70 -5.59 -5.89 13.58
N ARG A 71 -6.02 -6.54 14.67
CA ARG A 71 -7.24 -6.23 15.41
C ARG A 71 -7.28 -4.80 15.92
N LYS A 72 -6.12 -4.25 16.30
CA LYS A 72 -6.06 -2.89 16.78
C LYS A 72 -6.47 -1.91 15.69
N SER A 73 -5.91 -2.06 14.50
CA SER A 73 -6.28 -1.23 13.34
C SER A 73 -7.70 -1.53 12.85
N LEU A 74 -8.10 -2.80 12.78
CA LEU A 74 -9.47 -3.18 12.40
C LEU A 74 -10.51 -2.47 13.27
N TYR A 75 -10.42 -2.59 14.58
CA TYR A 75 -11.42 -2.02 15.47
C TYR A 75 -11.34 -0.50 15.56
N SER A 76 -10.12 0.07 15.67
CA SER A 76 -9.98 1.50 15.90
C SER A 76 -10.12 2.35 14.64
N LEU A 77 -9.57 1.92 13.53
CA LEU A 77 -9.49 2.70 12.28
C LEU A 77 -10.55 2.27 11.27
N ASN A 78 -10.61 0.98 10.95
CA ASN A 78 -11.49 0.49 9.91
C ASN A 78 -12.95 0.48 10.37
N TRP A 79 -13.24 -0.07 11.56
CA TRP A 79 -14.60 -0.11 12.14
C TRP A 79 -14.98 1.13 12.97
N LYS A 80 -14.09 2.13 13.06
CA LYS A 80 -14.35 3.43 13.68
C LYS A 80 -14.71 3.40 15.17
N PHE A 81 -14.39 2.34 15.90
CA PHE A 81 -14.60 2.33 17.36
C PHE A 81 -13.64 3.26 18.11
N GLY A 82 -12.54 3.71 17.46
CA GLY A 82 -11.54 4.59 18.06
C GLY A 82 -10.55 3.85 18.95
N LYS A 83 -9.90 4.57 19.87
CA LYS A 83 -8.90 3.98 20.77
C LYS A 83 -9.57 3.08 21.82
N LYS A 84 -8.82 2.12 22.39
CA LYS A 84 -9.30 1.18 23.42
C LYS A 84 -10.01 1.87 24.58
N SER A 85 -9.50 3.01 25.05
CA SER A 85 -10.16 3.81 26.10
C SER A 85 -11.56 4.30 25.70
N SER A 86 -11.77 4.62 24.42
CA SER A 86 -13.07 5.12 23.93
C SER A 86 -14.13 4.03 23.89
N TRP A 87 -13.77 2.78 23.52
CA TRP A 87 -14.76 1.69 23.52
C TRP A 87 -15.14 1.30 24.94
N LEU A 88 -14.15 1.21 25.87
CA LEU A 88 -14.43 0.89 27.26
C LEU A 88 -15.35 1.94 27.93
N GLN A 89 -15.16 3.23 27.62
CA GLN A 89 -16.06 4.29 28.08
C GLN A 89 -17.50 4.13 27.55
N LYS A 90 -17.66 3.52 26.38
CA LYS A 90 -18.97 3.22 25.76
C LYS A 90 -19.53 1.87 26.22
N GLY A 91 -18.89 1.17 27.15
CA GLY A 91 -19.28 -0.16 27.62
C GLY A 91 -19.04 -1.28 26.61
N ILE A 92 -18.22 -1.05 25.57
CA ILE A 92 -17.88 -2.07 24.57
C ILE A 92 -16.67 -2.86 25.06
N THR A 93 -16.77 -4.17 25.14
CA THR A 93 -15.69 -5.04 25.58
C THR A 93 -14.88 -5.61 24.41
N LEU A 94 -13.67 -6.09 24.69
CA LEU A 94 -12.85 -6.77 23.67
C LEU A 94 -13.51 -8.04 23.17
N GLU A 95 -14.18 -8.78 24.05
CA GLU A 95 -14.89 -10.01 23.70
C GLU A 95 -16.04 -9.76 22.71
N GLN A 96 -16.75 -8.63 22.89
CA GLN A 96 -17.80 -8.22 21.96
C GLN A 96 -17.23 -7.91 20.58
N LEU A 97 -16.10 -7.18 20.51
CA LEU A 97 -15.44 -6.87 19.23
C LEU A 97 -14.89 -8.13 18.55
N GLN A 98 -14.34 -9.07 19.33
CA GLN A 98 -13.87 -10.35 18.79
C GLN A 98 -15.03 -11.23 18.30
N SER A 99 -16.18 -11.18 18.96
CA SER A 99 -17.39 -11.88 18.51
C SER A 99 -17.91 -11.29 17.21
N LEU A 100 -17.94 -9.97 17.10
CA LEU A 100 -18.29 -9.24 15.88
C LEU A 100 -17.33 -9.57 14.73
N GLU A 101 -16.02 -9.62 15.00
CA GLU A 101 -15.00 -10.02 14.01
C GLU A 101 -15.27 -11.43 13.47
N LYS A 102 -15.52 -12.40 14.36
CA LYS A 102 -15.81 -13.78 13.95
C LYS A 102 -17.09 -13.88 13.13
N GLU A 103 -18.13 -13.16 13.53
CA GLU A 103 -19.40 -13.09 12.79
C GLU A 103 -19.18 -12.55 11.38
N TRP A 104 -18.47 -11.43 11.24
CA TRP A 104 -18.22 -10.80 9.93
C TRP A 104 -17.30 -11.62 9.05
N ILE A 105 -16.30 -12.29 9.60
CA ILE A 105 -15.47 -13.24 8.85
C ILE A 105 -16.33 -14.38 8.30
N ALA A 106 -17.16 -15.00 9.15
CA ALA A 106 -18.03 -16.09 8.73
C ALA A 106 -19.06 -15.63 7.67
N LYS A 107 -19.70 -14.48 7.86
CA LYS A 107 -20.67 -13.90 6.92
C LYS A 107 -20.01 -13.58 5.57
N ALA A 108 -18.80 -13.02 5.58
CA ALA A 108 -18.06 -12.67 4.37
C ALA A 108 -17.59 -13.91 3.60
N GLU A 109 -17.18 -14.99 4.28
CA GLU A 109 -16.83 -16.27 3.64
C GLU A 109 -18.06 -16.98 3.08
N GLN A 110 -19.13 -17.07 3.85
CA GLN A 110 -20.37 -17.75 3.44
C GLN A 110 -20.97 -17.13 2.17
N ASN A 111 -20.94 -15.81 2.07
CA ASN A 111 -21.48 -15.07 0.90
C ASN A 111 -20.43 -14.87 -0.19
N GLN A 112 -19.21 -15.35 -0.02
CA GLN A 112 -18.10 -15.15 -0.95
C GLN A 112 -17.79 -13.66 -1.24
N TRP A 113 -18.09 -12.77 -0.30
CA TRP A 113 -17.83 -11.34 -0.44
C TRP A 113 -16.34 -11.03 -0.37
N ILE A 114 -15.60 -11.73 0.51
CA ILE A 114 -14.15 -11.58 0.65
C ILE A 114 -13.48 -12.91 0.25
N ILE A 115 -12.72 -12.86 -0.83
CA ILE A 115 -11.85 -13.94 -1.32
C ILE A 115 -10.45 -13.35 -1.46
N PRO A 116 -9.64 -13.43 -0.40
CA PRO A 116 -8.35 -12.75 -0.37
C PRO A 116 -7.36 -13.38 -1.36
N LYS A 117 -6.80 -12.58 -2.25
CA LYS A 117 -5.83 -13.01 -3.26
C LYS A 117 -4.62 -12.09 -3.29
N ALA A 118 -3.48 -12.67 -3.62
CA ALA A 118 -2.26 -11.92 -3.86
C ALA A 118 -1.51 -12.44 -5.08
N ARG A 119 -0.85 -11.52 -5.78
CA ARG A 119 0.14 -11.82 -6.80
C ARG A 119 1.39 -10.99 -6.52
N PHE A 120 2.55 -11.62 -6.53
CA PHE A 120 3.79 -11.00 -6.11
C PHE A 120 4.99 -11.69 -6.74
N GLY A 121 6.12 -11.00 -6.79
CA GLY A 121 7.35 -11.58 -7.32
C GLY A 121 8.59 -10.78 -6.95
N LEU A 122 9.75 -11.40 -7.19
CA LEU A 122 11.06 -10.78 -7.16
C LEU A 122 11.60 -10.68 -8.59
N PHE A 123 12.23 -9.57 -8.88
CA PHE A 123 12.81 -9.29 -10.20
C PHE A 123 14.21 -8.70 -10.03
N PRO A 124 15.15 -9.00 -10.96
CA PRO A 124 16.43 -8.29 -11.03
C PRO A 124 16.19 -6.80 -11.31
N ALA A 125 16.96 -5.94 -10.64
CA ALA A 125 16.78 -4.49 -10.78
C ALA A 125 18.10 -3.72 -10.65
N GLN A 126 18.15 -2.55 -11.29
CA GLN A 126 19.25 -1.59 -11.19
C GLN A 126 18.70 -0.16 -11.21
N ALA A 127 19.45 0.77 -10.63
CA ALA A 127 19.12 2.18 -10.70
C ALA A 127 19.77 2.88 -11.91
N ASN A 128 19.03 3.81 -12.49
CA ASN A 128 19.54 4.83 -13.42
C ASN A 128 19.16 6.21 -12.86
N GLY A 129 20.02 6.77 -12.01
CA GLY A 129 19.68 7.97 -11.24
C GLY A 129 18.58 7.70 -10.21
N ASP A 130 17.44 8.36 -10.34
CA ASP A 130 16.27 8.19 -9.45
C ASP A 130 15.27 7.15 -9.99
N GLU A 131 15.45 6.70 -11.23
CA GLU A 131 14.69 5.58 -11.79
C GLU A 131 15.24 4.23 -11.31
N VAL A 132 14.37 3.26 -11.12
CA VAL A 132 14.72 1.85 -10.93
C VAL A 132 14.15 1.04 -12.09
N ILE A 133 15.02 0.42 -12.86
CA ILE A 133 14.71 -0.44 -13.98
C ILE A 133 14.69 -1.88 -13.47
N PHE A 134 13.70 -2.67 -13.87
CA PHE A 134 13.65 -4.08 -13.51
C PHE A 134 13.44 -4.96 -14.73
N TYR A 135 13.96 -6.17 -14.66
CA TYR A 135 14.17 -7.06 -15.78
C TYR A 135 13.49 -8.41 -15.58
N GLU A 136 13.27 -9.13 -16.69
CA GLU A 136 12.73 -10.49 -16.67
C GLU A 136 13.73 -11.49 -16.04
N SER A 137 15.03 -11.26 -16.27
CA SER A 137 16.11 -12.13 -15.80
C SER A 137 17.39 -11.32 -15.50
N GLU A 138 18.36 -11.94 -14.85
CA GLU A 138 19.67 -11.34 -14.56
C GLU A 138 20.51 -11.03 -15.82
N SER A 139 20.19 -11.64 -16.97
CA SER A 139 20.84 -11.29 -18.25
C SER A 139 20.49 -9.88 -18.74
N ARG A 140 19.40 -9.30 -18.22
CA ARG A 140 18.90 -7.94 -18.53
C ARG A 140 18.51 -7.73 -20.01
N ASP A 141 18.30 -8.81 -20.75
CA ASP A 141 17.96 -8.73 -22.18
C ASP A 141 16.56 -8.17 -22.41
N LYS A 142 15.68 -8.25 -21.38
CA LYS A 142 14.31 -7.75 -21.45
C LYS A 142 13.96 -6.94 -20.21
N GLU A 143 13.78 -5.65 -20.40
CA GLU A 143 13.18 -4.76 -19.42
C GLU A 143 11.68 -5.04 -19.31
N LEU A 144 11.17 -5.20 -18.08
CA LEU A 144 9.76 -5.35 -17.80
C LEU A 144 9.09 -4.03 -17.45
N GLY A 145 9.87 -3.07 -16.96
CA GLY A 145 9.40 -1.73 -16.62
C GLY A 145 10.38 -0.94 -15.78
N ARG A 146 9.97 0.26 -15.42
CA ARG A 146 10.75 1.17 -14.58
C ARG A 146 9.86 2.02 -13.68
N PHE A 147 10.38 2.38 -12.53
CA PHE A 147 9.76 3.30 -11.59
C PHE A 147 10.62 4.54 -11.45
N ASP A 148 10.01 5.69 -11.66
CA ASP A 148 10.62 7.00 -11.39
C ASP A 148 10.24 7.41 -9.96
N PHE A 149 11.22 7.38 -9.05
CA PHE A 149 11.00 7.66 -7.65
C PHE A 149 11.23 9.13 -7.33
N ASP A 150 10.26 9.70 -6.61
CA ASP A 150 10.32 11.08 -6.17
C ASP A 150 11.44 11.30 -5.14
N LEU A 151 11.99 12.52 -5.15
CA LEU A 151 12.90 12.98 -4.10
C LEU A 151 12.14 13.21 -2.81
N CYS A 152 12.62 12.59 -1.74
CA CYS A 152 12.08 12.73 -0.40
C CYS A 152 13.04 13.51 0.51
N VAL A 153 12.49 14.29 1.43
CA VAL A 153 13.27 14.91 2.51
C VAL A 153 13.52 13.89 3.61
N GLY A 154 14.78 13.73 3.99
CA GLY A 154 15.17 12.79 5.03
C GLY A 154 14.75 13.21 6.43
N LYS A 155 14.75 12.25 7.35
CA LYS A 155 14.40 12.49 8.76
C LYS A 155 15.23 13.60 9.37
N GLY A 156 14.57 14.54 10.01
CA GLY A 156 15.21 15.73 10.62
C GLY A 156 15.60 16.78 9.59
N ARG A 157 15.17 16.68 8.32
CA ARG A 157 15.42 17.65 7.24
C ARG A 157 16.90 17.92 7.00
N LYS A 158 17.75 16.89 7.11
CA LYS A 158 19.22 17.03 6.98
C LYS A 158 19.74 16.64 5.60
N ASP A 159 19.02 15.80 4.89
CA ASP A 159 19.38 15.29 3.57
C ASP A 159 18.13 15.08 2.70
N LYS A 160 18.36 14.83 1.41
CA LYS A 160 17.33 14.35 0.49
C LYS A 160 17.76 13.01 -0.10
N PHE A 161 16.79 12.19 -0.46
CA PHE A 161 17.03 10.88 -1.07
C PHE A 161 15.89 10.51 -2.02
N SER A 162 16.17 9.61 -2.96
CA SER A 162 15.15 8.85 -3.67
C SER A 162 15.36 7.37 -3.40
N ILE A 163 14.35 6.57 -3.67
CA ILE A 163 14.41 5.11 -3.50
C ILE A 163 15.41 4.51 -4.49
N GLY A 164 15.60 5.12 -5.67
CA GLY A 164 16.61 4.72 -6.64
C GLY A 164 18.01 4.62 -6.05
N GLN A 165 18.36 5.47 -5.08
CA GLN A 165 19.66 5.45 -4.42
C GLN A 165 19.93 4.19 -3.59
N TYR A 166 18.92 3.36 -3.29
CA TYR A 166 19.08 2.10 -2.58
C TYR A 166 19.35 0.90 -3.48
N PHE A 167 19.48 1.12 -4.79
CA PHE A 167 19.82 0.11 -5.78
C PHE A 167 21.19 0.40 -6.39
N HIS A 168 21.92 -0.65 -6.77
CA HIS A 168 23.15 -0.50 -7.54
C HIS A 168 22.84 0.14 -8.90
N SER A 169 23.75 1.03 -9.33
CA SER A 169 23.56 1.69 -10.63
C SER A 169 23.84 0.74 -11.79
N VAL A 170 23.28 1.02 -12.95
CA VAL A 170 23.55 0.28 -14.19
C VAL A 170 25.05 0.25 -14.49
N GLU A 171 25.78 1.38 -14.25
CA GLU A 171 27.24 1.45 -14.49
C GLU A 171 28.05 0.55 -13.55
N SER A 172 27.53 0.20 -12.37
CA SER A 172 28.23 -0.71 -11.44
C SER A 172 28.33 -2.12 -11.95
N GLY A 173 27.47 -2.52 -12.88
CA GLY A 173 27.33 -3.89 -13.36
C GLY A 173 26.69 -4.86 -12.35
N GLN A 174 26.49 -4.46 -11.11
CA GLN A 174 25.85 -5.26 -10.06
C GLN A 174 24.32 -5.22 -10.19
N ILE A 175 23.66 -6.28 -9.75
CA ILE A 175 22.21 -6.42 -9.82
C ILE A 175 21.65 -6.56 -8.42
N ASP A 176 20.61 -5.80 -8.12
CA ASP A 176 19.79 -5.95 -6.92
C ASP A 176 18.48 -6.66 -7.24
N ALA A 177 17.69 -6.91 -6.20
CA ALA A 177 16.34 -7.39 -6.33
C ALA A 177 15.32 -6.29 -6.01
N ILE A 178 14.24 -6.23 -6.79
CA ILE A 178 13.04 -5.48 -6.48
C ILE A 178 11.87 -6.43 -6.26
N GLY A 179 11.07 -6.18 -5.24
CA GLY A 179 9.82 -6.90 -5.01
C GLY A 179 8.64 -6.14 -5.58
N LEU A 180 7.70 -6.84 -6.18
CA LEU A 180 6.41 -6.29 -6.59
C LEU A 180 5.29 -7.12 -5.97
N GLN A 181 4.21 -6.46 -5.53
CA GLN A 181 3.04 -7.14 -5.00
C GLN A 181 1.74 -6.42 -5.34
N ILE A 182 0.66 -7.21 -5.50
CA ILE A 182 -0.73 -6.77 -5.49
C ILE A 182 -1.48 -7.71 -4.55
N THR A 183 -2.28 -7.14 -3.65
CA THR A 183 -3.17 -7.87 -2.75
C THR A 183 -4.56 -7.28 -2.85
N THR A 184 -5.58 -8.15 -2.83
CA THR A 184 -6.98 -7.74 -2.93
C THR A 184 -7.86 -8.57 -1.99
N ALA A 185 -8.87 -7.95 -1.41
CA ALA A 185 -9.90 -8.67 -0.68
C ALA A 185 -10.88 -9.43 -1.61
N GLY A 186 -10.84 -9.13 -2.92
CA GLY A 186 -11.66 -9.78 -3.95
C GLY A 186 -12.81 -8.92 -4.45
N ALA A 187 -13.30 -9.25 -5.64
CA ALA A 187 -14.33 -8.48 -6.34
C ALA A 187 -15.72 -8.54 -5.67
N GLY A 188 -16.01 -9.56 -4.87
CA GLY A 188 -17.30 -9.75 -4.20
C GLY A 188 -17.61 -8.68 -3.13
N VAL A 189 -16.61 -7.93 -2.68
CA VAL A 189 -16.78 -6.88 -1.66
C VAL A 189 -17.78 -5.82 -2.09
N GLU A 190 -17.67 -5.34 -3.32
CA GLU A 190 -18.56 -4.28 -3.85
C GLU A 190 -20.02 -4.74 -3.95
N GLU A 191 -20.22 -5.98 -4.38
CA GLU A 191 -21.55 -6.58 -4.44
C GLU A 191 -22.15 -6.72 -3.03
N GLY A 192 -21.35 -7.20 -2.07
CA GLY A 192 -21.75 -7.32 -0.67
C GLY A 192 -22.14 -5.97 -0.07
N ILE A 193 -21.34 -4.93 -0.28
CA ILE A 193 -21.62 -3.56 0.18
C ILE A 193 -22.90 -3.01 -0.45
N LYS A 194 -23.08 -3.21 -1.76
CA LYS A 194 -24.29 -2.79 -2.48
C LYS A 194 -25.53 -3.49 -1.92
N SER A 195 -25.49 -4.81 -1.78
CA SER A 195 -26.58 -5.62 -1.22
C SER A 195 -27.00 -5.15 0.18
N LEU A 196 -26.02 -4.91 1.06
CA LEU A 196 -26.29 -4.44 2.43
C LEU A 196 -26.93 -3.02 2.44
N LYS A 197 -26.48 -2.14 1.56
CA LYS A 197 -27.06 -0.79 1.43
C LYS A 197 -28.51 -0.82 0.91
N GLU A 198 -28.83 -1.69 -0.05
CA GLU A 198 -30.18 -1.90 -0.57
C GLU A 198 -31.12 -2.44 0.51
N GLN A 199 -30.61 -3.18 1.48
CA GLN A 199 -31.34 -3.66 2.66
C GLN A 199 -31.42 -2.63 3.80
N ASN A 200 -30.93 -1.41 3.60
CA ASN A 200 -30.79 -0.37 4.62
C ASN A 200 -29.86 -0.71 5.78
N GLU A 201 -28.94 -1.66 5.59
CA GLU A 201 -27.93 -2.09 6.57
C GLU A 201 -26.64 -1.26 6.44
N SER A 202 -26.70 0.04 6.66
CA SER A 202 -25.53 0.93 6.48
C SER A 202 -24.37 0.61 7.42
N GLU A 203 -24.64 0.23 8.66
CA GLU A 203 -23.61 -0.16 9.62
C GLU A 203 -22.93 -1.47 9.19
N SER A 204 -23.69 -2.44 8.76
CA SER A 204 -23.20 -3.70 8.17
C SER A 204 -22.29 -3.45 6.96
N SER A 205 -22.67 -2.53 6.09
CA SER A 205 -21.82 -2.17 4.94
C SER A 205 -20.49 -1.55 5.36
N LEU A 206 -20.45 -0.77 6.46
CA LEU A 206 -19.22 -0.23 7.04
C LEU A 206 -18.32 -1.33 7.61
N TYR A 207 -18.89 -2.32 8.29
CA TYR A 207 -18.12 -3.45 8.80
C TYR A 207 -17.49 -4.29 7.68
N LEU A 208 -18.23 -4.57 6.62
CA LEU A 208 -17.72 -5.29 5.47
C LEU A 208 -16.59 -4.51 4.78
N GLN A 209 -16.79 -3.21 4.53
CA GLN A 209 -15.76 -2.33 3.94
C GLN A 209 -14.50 -2.33 4.82
N GLY A 210 -14.65 -2.08 6.11
CA GLY A 210 -13.52 -2.02 7.04
C GLY A 210 -12.76 -3.35 7.16
N LEU A 211 -13.47 -4.48 7.13
CA LEU A 211 -12.85 -5.80 7.12
C LEU A 211 -12.08 -6.04 5.82
N SER A 212 -12.65 -5.71 4.67
CA SER A 212 -12.00 -5.90 3.38
C SER A 212 -10.73 -5.05 3.23
N ASP A 213 -10.76 -3.79 3.67
CA ASP A 213 -9.58 -2.92 3.68
C ASP A 213 -8.48 -3.49 4.57
N ARG A 214 -8.84 -3.97 5.77
CA ARG A 214 -7.87 -4.59 6.68
C ARG A 214 -7.26 -5.86 6.11
N VAL A 215 -8.06 -6.70 5.47
CA VAL A 215 -7.60 -7.92 4.79
C VAL A 215 -6.56 -7.60 3.72
N ALA A 216 -6.82 -6.63 2.85
CA ALA A 216 -5.89 -6.26 1.79
C ALA A 216 -4.54 -5.75 2.37
N GLU A 217 -4.58 -4.91 3.41
CA GLU A 217 -3.39 -4.36 4.06
C GLU A 217 -2.57 -5.43 4.82
N ASP A 218 -3.23 -6.32 5.57
CA ASP A 218 -2.53 -7.36 6.33
C ASP A 218 -1.92 -8.43 5.43
N MET A 219 -2.58 -8.75 4.31
CA MET A 219 -1.96 -9.57 3.28
C MET A 219 -0.74 -8.88 2.66
N ALA A 220 -0.82 -7.58 2.39
CA ALA A 220 0.31 -6.85 1.84
C ALA A 220 1.51 -6.88 2.79
N GLU A 221 1.30 -6.79 4.10
CA GLU A 221 2.37 -6.93 5.09
C GLU A 221 2.92 -8.36 5.15
N TYR A 222 2.05 -9.36 5.10
CA TYR A 222 2.47 -10.77 5.04
C TYR A 222 3.34 -11.06 3.80
N ILE A 223 2.91 -10.62 2.62
CA ILE A 223 3.69 -10.79 1.38
C ILE A 223 5.01 -10.02 1.44
N HIS A 224 5.01 -8.80 2.00
CA HIS A 224 6.24 -8.05 2.22
C HIS A 224 7.25 -8.83 3.07
N GLN A 225 6.80 -9.44 4.17
CA GLN A 225 7.67 -10.27 5.02
C GLN A 225 8.16 -11.52 4.28
N LEU A 226 7.31 -12.16 3.49
CA LEU A 226 7.65 -13.32 2.68
C LEU A 226 8.74 -12.97 1.65
N LEU A 227 8.57 -11.88 0.90
CA LEU A 227 9.52 -11.43 -0.11
C LEU A 227 10.86 -11.02 0.51
N ARG A 228 10.85 -10.35 1.66
CA ARG A 228 12.10 -10.06 2.40
C ARG A 228 12.85 -11.31 2.78
N THR A 229 12.14 -12.33 3.26
CA THR A 229 12.76 -13.61 3.63
C THR A 229 13.39 -14.28 2.41
N ARG A 230 12.71 -14.26 1.26
CA ARG A 230 13.22 -14.80 -0.02
C ARG A 230 14.42 -14.01 -0.55
N ALA A 231 14.45 -12.71 -0.35
CA ALA A 231 15.58 -11.85 -0.67
C ALA A 231 16.74 -11.95 0.35
N GLY A 232 16.73 -12.94 1.24
CA GLY A 232 17.79 -13.18 2.22
C GLY A 232 17.78 -12.25 3.43
N PHE A 233 16.74 -11.44 3.62
CA PHE A 233 16.62 -10.55 4.77
C PHE A 233 16.03 -11.29 5.97
N LYS A 234 16.74 -11.30 7.08
CA LYS A 234 16.24 -11.81 8.37
C LYS A 234 15.20 -10.85 8.97
N LYS A 235 14.44 -11.32 9.95
CA LYS A 235 13.36 -10.57 10.63
C LYS A 235 13.74 -9.15 11.08
N GLU A 236 15.00 -8.94 11.45
CA GLU A 236 15.53 -7.69 11.98
C GLU A 236 15.94 -6.72 10.89
N ASN A 237 16.04 -7.17 9.66
CA ASN A 237 16.48 -6.36 8.55
C ASN A 237 15.30 -5.62 7.94
N ARG A 238 15.57 -4.40 7.64
CA ARG A 238 14.66 -3.45 7.09
C ARG A 238 14.56 -3.67 5.60
N GLY A 239 13.62 -3.34 5.05
CA GLY A 239 13.17 -3.20 3.71
C GLY A 239 11.86 -2.47 3.85
N GLN A 240 11.45 -1.81 2.83
CA GLN A 240 10.24 -1.01 2.86
C GLN A 240 9.43 -1.26 1.61
N ARG A 241 8.10 -1.24 1.76
CA ARG A 241 7.19 -1.21 0.64
C ARG A 241 6.74 0.22 0.36
N TYR A 242 6.69 0.59 -0.91
CA TYR A 242 6.28 1.89 -1.40
C TYR A 242 5.13 1.71 -2.37
N SER A 243 3.97 2.26 -2.03
CA SER A 243 2.79 2.17 -2.89
C SER A 243 2.71 3.38 -3.81
N PRO A 244 2.31 3.20 -5.09
CA PRO A 244 1.99 4.32 -5.97
C PRO A 244 0.93 5.24 -5.36
N GLY A 245 1.08 6.55 -5.55
CA GLY A 245 0.23 7.58 -4.94
C GLY A 245 0.75 8.11 -3.59
N TYR A 246 1.83 7.54 -3.03
CA TYR A 246 2.47 7.99 -1.78
C TYR A 246 3.77 8.78 -2.04
N PRO A 247 4.30 9.54 -1.07
CA PRO A 247 5.36 10.55 -1.29
C PRO A 247 6.61 10.10 -2.01
N ALA A 248 7.02 8.84 -1.88
CA ALA A 248 8.21 8.33 -2.56
C ALA A 248 7.93 7.84 -4.00
N LEU A 249 6.67 7.65 -4.36
CA LEU A 249 6.22 7.18 -5.67
C LEU A 249 4.83 7.78 -5.95
N THR A 250 4.78 9.09 -6.18
CA THR A 250 3.51 9.83 -6.29
C THR A 250 2.71 9.48 -7.54
N ASN A 251 3.38 9.00 -8.58
CA ASN A 251 2.75 8.68 -9.86
C ASN A 251 1.95 7.37 -9.80
N LEU A 252 0.63 7.46 -9.92
CA LEU A 252 -0.28 6.30 -9.96
C LEU A 252 -0.05 5.37 -11.17
N LYS A 253 0.68 5.80 -12.21
CA LYS A 253 1.11 4.89 -13.28
C LYS A 253 1.91 3.70 -12.77
N GLY A 254 2.53 3.81 -11.60
CA GLY A 254 3.17 2.71 -10.90
C GLY A 254 2.26 1.50 -10.70
N ASN A 255 0.95 1.70 -10.46
CA ASN A 255 -0.03 0.63 -10.35
C ASN A 255 -0.15 -0.18 -11.66
N HIS A 256 -0.17 0.52 -12.80
CA HIS A 256 -0.23 -0.13 -14.11
C HIS A 256 1.05 -0.93 -14.42
N ILE A 257 2.21 -0.39 -14.05
CA ILE A 257 3.50 -1.08 -14.21
C ILE A 257 3.52 -2.38 -13.39
N ILE A 258 3.11 -2.31 -12.11
CA ILE A 258 3.04 -3.48 -11.22
C ILE A 258 2.03 -4.50 -11.75
N TRP A 259 0.85 -4.05 -12.18
CA TRP A 259 -0.22 -4.91 -12.68
C TRP A 259 0.21 -5.69 -13.93
N ASN A 260 0.83 -5.02 -14.90
CA ASN A 260 1.37 -5.65 -16.12
C ASN A 260 2.51 -6.62 -15.80
N ALA A 261 3.49 -6.18 -14.99
CA ALA A 261 4.67 -6.99 -14.66
C ALA A 261 4.29 -8.29 -13.94
N LEU A 262 3.26 -8.23 -13.11
CA LEU A 262 2.78 -9.41 -12.38
C LEU A 262 1.75 -10.24 -13.19
N GLY A 263 1.22 -9.75 -14.32
CA GLY A 263 0.17 -10.40 -15.08
C GLY A 263 -1.08 -10.61 -14.22
N ALA A 264 -1.60 -9.54 -13.61
CA ALA A 264 -2.57 -9.63 -12.52
C ALA A 264 -4.05 -9.67 -13.00
N GLU A 265 -4.29 -9.93 -14.28
CA GLU A 265 -5.62 -9.97 -14.90
C GLU A 265 -6.55 -11.00 -14.24
N ASP A 266 -6.00 -12.11 -13.80
CA ASP A 266 -6.74 -13.22 -13.17
C ASP A 266 -7.02 -13.05 -11.67
N LEU A 267 -6.57 -11.95 -11.05
CA LEU A 267 -6.94 -11.63 -9.67
C LEU A 267 -8.37 -11.10 -9.55
N GLY A 268 -9.04 -10.79 -10.65
CA GLY A 268 -10.33 -10.09 -10.64
C GLY A 268 -10.20 -8.61 -10.28
N VAL A 269 -9.03 -8.03 -10.55
CA VAL A 269 -8.68 -6.62 -10.30
C VAL A 269 -8.51 -5.92 -11.64
N THR A 270 -9.05 -4.71 -11.77
CA THR A 270 -8.89 -3.85 -12.94
C THR A 270 -8.31 -2.50 -12.54
N LEU A 271 -7.88 -1.73 -13.52
CA LEU A 271 -7.41 -0.36 -13.34
C LEU A 271 -8.37 0.63 -13.98
N THR A 272 -8.68 1.70 -13.26
CA THR A 272 -9.39 2.85 -13.80
C THR A 272 -8.49 3.66 -14.75
N VAL A 273 -9.08 4.60 -15.49
CA VAL A 273 -8.32 5.54 -16.34
C VAL A 273 -7.34 6.42 -15.52
N ALA A 274 -7.58 6.56 -14.21
CA ALA A 274 -6.69 7.25 -13.28
C ALA A 274 -5.59 6.33 -12.69
N ASN A 275 -5.49 5.08 -13.13
CA ASN A 275 -4.63 4.03 -12.60
C ASN A 275 -4.90 3.69 -11.11
N GLU A 276 -6.12 3.83 -10.66
CA GLU A 276 -6.58 3.32 -9.37
C GLU A 276 -7.12 1.90 -9.54
N PHE A 277 -6.95 1.06 -8.53
CA PHE A 277 -7.47 -0.30 -8.56
C PHE A 277 -8.98 -0.35 -8.30
N PHE A 278 -9.64 -1.27 -8.98
CA PHE A 278 -11.00 -1.70 -8.67
C PHE A 278 -11.03 -3.24 -8.53
N PRO A 279 -11.59 -3.80 -7.44
CA PRO A 279 -12.26 -3.13 -6.33
C PRO A 279 -11.28 -2.28 -5.46
N PRO A 280 -11.81 -1.28 -4.72
CA PRO A 280 -10.99 -0.36 -3.89
C PRO A 280 -10.17 -1.06 -2.80
N SER A 281 -10.69 -2.16 -2.21
CA SER A 281 -9.96 -2.98 -1.23
C SER A 281 -8.85 -3.81 -1.90
N THR A 282 -7.99 -3.11 -2.65
CA THR A 282 -6.83 -3.62 -3.37
C THR A 282 -5.65 -2.67 -3.16
N THR A 283 -4.49 -3.20 -2.86
CA THR A 283 -3.26 -2.41 -2.71
C THR A 283 -2.10 -3.04 -3.49
N ALA A 284 -1.24 -2.20 -4.03
CA ALA A 284 -0.01 -2.61 -4.68
C ALA A 284 1.19 -1.88 -4.09
N ALA A 285 2.36 -2.49 -4.19
CA ALA A 285 3.59 -1.86 -3.75
C ALA A 285 4.81 -2.39 -4.48
N VAL A 286 5.80 -1.51 -4.54
CA VAL A 286 7.20 -1.82 -4.82
C VAL A 286 7.92 -2.06 -3.51
N ILE A 287 8.78 -3.08 -3.42
CA ILE A 287 9.53 -3.42 -2.22
C ILE A 287 11.01 -3.23 -2.50
N CYS A 288 11.64 -2.39 -1.68
CA CYS A 288 13.08 -2.15 -1.67
C CYS A 288 13.73 -2.93 -0.52
N PHE A 289 14.77 -3.68 -0.81
CA PHE A 289 15.47 -4.56 0.13
C PHE A 289 16.76 -3.93 0.66
N HIS A 290 16.72 -2.70 1.12
CA HIS A 290 17.88 -2.02 1.70
C HIS A 290 17.69 -1.77 3.19
N LYS A 291 18.76 -1.94 3.99
CA LYS A 291 18.71 -1.79 5.47
C LYS A 291 18.26 -0.39 5.92
N ASP A 292 18.57 0.63 5.13
CA ASP A 292 18.25 2.03 5.42
C ASP A 292 16.95 2.49 4.75
N ALA A 293 16.29 1.62 3.98
CA ALA A 293 14.98 1.92 3.42
C ALA A 293 13.94 2.06 4.53
N GLY A 294 13.15 3.12 4.48
CA GLY A 294 12.12 3.41 5.48
C GLY A 294 11.29 4.61 5.07
N TYR A 295 10.12 4.77 5.70
CA TYR A 295 9.40 6.04 5.69
C TYR A 295 10.01 6.99 6.73
N ASN A 296 10.11 8.25 6.38
CA ASN A 296 10.64 9.30 7.26
C ASN A 296 9.51 10.06 7.95
#